data_262bcf7b8e345abc0f8a0270011a7b45
#
_entry.id   262bcf7b8e345abc0f8a0270011a7b45
#
_cell.length_a   1.000
_cell.length_b   1.000
_cell.length_c   1.000
_cell.angle_alpha   90.00
_cell.angle_beta   90.00
_cell.angle_gamma   90.00
#
_symmetry.space_group_name_H-M   'P 1'
#
loop_
_entity.id
_entity.type
_entity.pdbx_description
1 polymer ?
#
loop_
_entity_poly.entity_id
_entity_poly.type
_entity_poly.pdbx_seq_one_letter_code
_entity_poly.pdbx_strand_id
1 'polypeptide(L)'
;MSVDRSKAPQFSLPTEFALPAPQQFKLGTGSTVFFFPTPGIDAVKLEVIGNSSRTLLPNSQSLIPSFTLQMLQEGTTQSSAQQLAEFFDYHGAEVYPTLSYTQEGLSLLCIKKHLFTILPTFISLFSDAVFPEENLEKRKSQRLLSLKLEQEKPSSRASQLFKKGLFGANHPFGQEVTEAHISEITPALLQAYYQDHLWKDCTLFLSGDFKPQELEQLLATLNQLPLKNGAKKQGLPAPAATPLLLEDRADAVQSSIR
;
A
#
# COMPACT_ATOMS: atom_id res chain seq x y z
N MET A 1 -23.53 -33.30 16.34
CA MET A 1 -22.49 -34.34 16.47
C MET A 1 -21.42 -33.84 17.42
N SER A 2 -21.14 -34.54 18.49
CA SER A 2 -20.05 -34.21 19.42
C SER A 2 -18.73 -34.69 18.80
N VAL A 3 -17.77 -33.79 18.64
CA VAL A 3 -16.43 -34.13 18.10
C VAL A 3 -15.66 -34.83 19.23
N ASP A 4 -15.24 -36.07 18.99
CA ASP A 4 -14.36 -36.81 19.90
C ASP A 4 -12.93 -36.26 19.81
N ARG A 5 -12.55 -35.46 20.81
CA ARG A 5 -11.23 -34.82 20.90
C ARG A 5 -10.13 -35.75 21.48
N SER A 6 -10.49 -36.98 21.88
CA SER A 6 -9.52 -37.97 22.35
C SER A 6 -8.73 -38.62 21.17
N LYS A 7 -9.23 -38.48 19.96
CA LYS A 7 -8.59 -38.98 18.75
C LYS A 7 -8.01 -37.82 17.93
N ALA A 8 -6.72 -37.90 17.66
CA ALA A 8 -6.10 -36.95 16.74
C ALA A 8 -6.74 -37.08 15.34
N PRO A 9 -6.93 -35.96 14.61
CA PRO A 9 -7.39 -36.04 13.22
C PRO A 9 -6.37 -36.85 12.39
N GLN A 10 -6.89 -37.55 11.38
CA GLN A 10 -5.99 -38.27 10.46
C GLN A 10 -5.07 -37.27 9.77
N PHE A 11 -3.78 -37.53 9.89
CA PHE A 11 -2.78 -36.71 9.19
C PHE A 11 -2.71 -37.20 7.74
N SER A 12 -2.93 -36.27 6.81
CA SER A 12 -2.70 -36.49 5.38
C SER A 12 -1.60 -35.56 4.89
N LEU A 13 -0.64 -36.09 4.17
CA LEU A 13 0.32 -35.24 3.45
C LEU A 13 -0.47 -34.42 2.40
N PRO A 14 -0.16 -33.12 2.28
CA PRO A 14 -0.79 -32.33 1.23
C PRO A 14 -0.41 -32.92 -0.13
N THR A 15 -1.40 -33.17 -0.95
CA THR A 15 -1.20 -33.55 -2.36
C THR A 15 -0.65 -32.36 -3.13
N GLU A 16 0.06 -32.62 -4.22
CA GLU A 16 0.49 -31.56 -5.14
C GLU A 16 -0.73 -30.74 -5.56
N PHE A 17 -0.60 -29.42 -5.45
CA PHE A 17 -1.61 -28.49 -5.96
C PHE A 17 -0.95 -27.57 -7.01
N ALA A 18 -1.70 -27.30 -8.08
CA ALA A 18 -1.30 -26.32 -9.08
C ALA A 18 -1.99 -24.99 -8.80
N LEU A 19 -1.23 -23.90 -8.75
CA LEU A 19 -1.83 -22.58 -8.74
C LEU A 19 -2.48 -22.32 -10.10
N PRO A 20 -3.75 -21.86 -10.14
CA PRO A 20 -4.40 -21.53 -11.39
C PRO A 20 -3.66 -20.37 -12.07
N ALA A 21 -3.39 -20.49 -13.36
CA ALA A 21 -2.82 -19.41 -14.14
C ALA A 21 -3.84 -18.26 -14.25
N PRO A 22 -3.42 -16.99 -14.06
CA PRO A 22 -4.31 -15.87 -14.24
C PRO A 22 -4.67 -15.66 -15.72
N GLN A 23 -5.88 -15.20 -15.97
CA GLN A 23 -6.24 -14.64 -17.26
C GLN A 23 -5.66 -13.22 -17.35
N GLN A 24 -5.21 -12.83 -18.54
CA GLN A 24 -4.60 -11.52 -18.74
C GLN A 24 -5.44 -10.68 -19.70
N PHE A 25 -5.68 -9.44 -19.30
CA PHE A 25 -6.38 -8.44 -20.10
C PHE A 25 -5.52 -7.15 -20.18
N LYS A 26 -5.78 -6.34 -21.19
CA LYS A 26 -5.17 -5.02 -21.34
C LYS A 26 -6.24 -3.95 -21.26
N LEU A 27 -5.99 -2.93 -20.44
CA LEU A 27 -6.77 -1.70 -20.43
C LEU A 27 -6.34 -0.76 -21.57
N GLY A 28 -7.20 0.18 -21.93
CA GLY A 28 -6.89 1.22 -22.93
C GLY A 28 -5.67 2.07 -22.58
N THR A 29 -5.33 2.18 -21.29
CA THR A 29 -4.10 2.83 -20.78
C THR A 29 -2.83 2.01 -21.02
N GLY A 30 -2.94 0.77 -21.52
CA GLY A 30 -1.82 -0.17 -21.66
C GLY A 30 -1.53 -1.01 -20.41
N SER A 31 -2.17 -0.70 -19.29
CA SER A 31 -2.01 -1.45 -18.03
C SER A 31 -2.51 -2.88 -18.17
N THR A 32 -1.82 -3.83 -17.52
CA THR A 32 -2.23 -5.24 -17.54
C THR A 32 -3.11 -5.52 -16.34
N VAL A 33 -4.20 -6.26 -16.56
CA VAL A 33 -5.05 -6.84 -15.53
C VAL A 33 -4.79 -8.35 -15.48
N PHE A 34 -4.36 -8.84 -14.33
CA PHE A 34 -4.28 -10.27 -14.02
C PHE A 34 -5.53 -10.66 -13.26
N PHE A 35 -6.37 -11.47 -13.88
CA PHE A 35 -7.60 -11.95 -13.27
C PHE A 35 -7.44 -13.39 -12.79
N PHE A 36 -7.72 -13.61 -11.51
CA PHE A 36 -7.73 -14.90 -10.83
C PHE A 36 -9.18 -15.27 -10.51
N PRO A 37 -9.81 -16.17 -11.29
CA PRO A 37 -11.17 -16.60 -11.00
C PRO A 37 -11.23 -17.40 -9.70
N THR A 38 -12.17 -17.05 -8.82
CA THR A 38 -12.41 -17.71 -7.54
C THR A 38 -13.87 -18.19 -7.45
N PRO A 39 -14.23 -19.27 -8.17
CA PRO A 39 -15.60 -19.73 -8.26
C PRO A 39 -16.23 -20.02 -6.90
N GLY A 40 -17.45 -19.53 -6.68
CA GLY A 40 -18.19 -19.74 -5.45
C GLY A 40 -17.76 -18.86 -4.28
N ILE A 41 -16.85 -17.91 -4.48
CA ILE A 41 -16.43 -16.94 -3.46
C ILE A 41 -17.04 -15.58 -3.79
N ASP A 42 -17.90 -15.07 -2.90
CA ASP A 42 -18.59 -13.79 -3.09
C ASP A 42 -17.69 -12.56 -2.83
N ALA A 43 -16.50 -12.76 -2.31
CA ALA A 43 -15.54 -11.68 -2.11
C ALA A 43 -14.81 -11.33 -3.41
N VAL A 44 -14.62 -10.03 -3.64
CA VAL A 44 -13.82 -9.48 -4.74
C VAL A 44 -12.67 -8.70 -4.16
N LYS A 45 -11.45 -8.97 -4.63
CA LYS A 45 -10.28 -8.16 -4.33
C LYS A 45 -9.74 -7.56 -5.62
N LEU A 46 -9.59 -6.24 -5.62
CA LEU A 46 -8.95 -5.49 -6.68
C LEU A 46 -7.74 -4.75 -6.10
N GLU A 47 -6.58 -4.93 -6.69
CA GLU A 47 -5.37 -4.21 -6.33
C GLU A 47 -4.84 -3.46 -7.56
N VAL A 48 -4.62 -2.17 -7.43
CA VAL A 48 -3.99 -1.32 -8.44
C VAL A 48 -2.61 -0.95 -7.91
N ILE A 49 -1.57 -1.54 -8.48
CA ILE A 49 -0.21 -1.42 -7.97
C ILE A 49 0.70 -0.87 -9.06
N GLY A 50 1.32 0.26 -8.79
CA GLY A 50 2.30 0.92 -9.63
C GLY A 50 3.72 0.85 -9.07
N ASN A 51 4.67 1.36 -9.82
CA ASN A 51 6.03 1.53 -9.35
C ASN A 51 6.12 2.74 -8.42
N SER A 52 6.72 2.57 -7.24
CA SER A 52 6.94 3.68 -6.33
C SER A 52 8.00 4.63 -6.86
N SER A 53 7.70 5.91 -6.83
CA SER A 53 8.64 6.98 -7.14
C SER A 53 9.49 7.41 -5.93
N ARG A 54 9.40 6.70 -4.82
CA ARG A 54 10.11 7.03 -3.57
C ARG A 54 11.62 7.18 -3.75
N THR A 55 12.22 6.35 -4.62
CA THR A 55 13.66 6.39 -4.89
C THR A 55 14.11 7.59 -5.73
N LEU A 56 13.16 8.31 -6.34
CA LEU A 56 13.40 9.52 -7.14
C LEU A 56 13.31 10.79 -6.30
N LEU A 57 12.76 10.69 -5.09
CA LEU A 57 12.59 11.82 -4.19
C LEU A 57 13.84 12.05 -3.34
N PRO A 58 14.14 13.30 -2.97
CA PRO A 58 15.16 13.59 -1.99
C PRO A 58 14.80 12.96 -0.63
N ASN A 59 15.83 12.70 0.19
CA ASN A 59 15.66 12.05 1.49
C ASN A 59 14.64 12.74 2.41
N SER A 60 14.62 14.09 2.37
CA SER A 60 13.64 14.90 3.11
C SER A 60 12.19 14.61 2.74
N GLN A 61 11.94 14.09 1.55
CA GLN A 61 10.62 13.78 1.02
C GLN A 61 10.28 12.28 1.03
N SER A 62 11.08 11.46 1.71
CA SER A 62 10.93 10.00 1.73
C SER A 62 9.57 9.50 2.28
N LEU A 63 8.87 10.33 3.05
CA LEU A 63 7.55 10.03 3.61
C LEU A 63 6.39 10.48 2.72
N ILE A 64 6.61 11.32 1.72
CA ILE A 64 5.54 11.86 0.85
C ILE A 64 4.69 10.72 0.23
N PRO A 65 5.29 9.65 -0.36
CA PRO A 65 4.48 8.56 -0.92
C PRO A 65 3.52 7.92 0.08
N SER A 66 4.02 7.64 1.29
CA SER A 66 3.22 7.00 2.33
C SER A 66 2.10 7.90 2.85
N PHE A 67 2.39 9.18 3.07
CA PHE A 67 1.37 10.13 3.49
C PHE A 67 0.33 10.36 2.41
N THR A 68 0.74 10.50 1.14
CA THR A 68 -0.19 10.66 0.02
C THR A 68 -1.16 9.49 -0.06
N LEU A 69 -0.66 8.25 -0.06
CA LEU A 69 -1.51 7.06 -0.13
C LEU A 69 -2.46 6.92 1.07
N GLN A 70 -1.98 7.21 2.28
CA GLN A 70 -2.80 7.15 3.49
C GLN A 70 -3.86 8.25 3.53
N MET A 71 -3.62 9.37 2.86
CA MET A 71 -4.54 10.51 2.82
C MET A 71 -5.58 10.43 1.69
N LEU A 72 -5.52 9.45 0.79
CA LEU A 72 -6.49 9.33 -0.32
C LEU A 72 -7.94 9.23 0.17
N GLN A 73 -8.16 8.65 1.35
CA GLN A 73 -9.49 8.50 1.93
C GLN A 73 -9.90 9.66 2.85
N GLU A 74 -9.04 10.66 3.02
CA GLU A 74 -9.36 11.84 3.84
C GLU A 74 -10.24 12.86 3.13
N GLY A 75 -10.62 12.60 1.88
CA GLY A 75 -11.60 13.34 1.12
C GLY A 75 -11.36 13.31 -0.37
N THR A 76 -12.42 13.59 -1.09
CA THR A 76 -12.40 13.89 -2.53
C THR A 76 -13.05 15.25 -2.75
N THR A 77 -13.06 15.76 -3.99
CA THR A 77 -13.76 16.99 -4.33
C THR A 77 -15.28 16.91 -4.08
N GLN A 78 -15.84 15.69 -3.97
CA GLN A 78 -17.27 15.44 -3.81
C GLN A 78 -17.66 14.91 -2.43
N SER A 79 -16.72 14.36 -1.66
CA SER A 79 -17.03 13.67 -0.41
C SER A 79 -15.97 13.96 0.65
N SER A 80 -16.43 14.20 1.88
CA SER A 80 -15.55 14.31 3.04
C SER A 80 -15.01 12.93 3.47
N ALA A 81 -13.99 12.93 4.34
CA ALA A 81 -13.45 11.69 4.95
C ALA A 81 -14.56 10.87 5.64
N GLN A 82 -15.44 11.53 6.39
CA GLN A 82 -16.56 10.87 7.08
C GLN A 82 -17.52 10.22 6.07
N GLN A 83 -17.90 10.94 5.02
CA GLN A 83 -18.80 10.39 4.00
C GLN A 83 -18.18 9.20 3.26
N LEU A 84 -16.87 9.24 2.96
CA LEU A 84 -16.16 8.10 2.36
C LEU A 84 -16.12 6.90 3.30
N ALA A 85 -15.80 7.11 4.57
CA ALA A 85 -15.78 6.04 5.57
C ALA A 85 -17.17 5.41 5.74
N GLU A 86 -18.21 6.23 5.95
CA GLU A 86 -19.59 5.76 6.07
C GLU A 86 -20.06 4.99 4.81
N PHE A 87 -19.67 5.46 3.62
CA PHE A 87 -20.01 4.79 2.37
C PHE A 87 -19.36 3.41 2.25
N PHE A 88 -18.04 3.30 2.50
CA PHE A 88 -17.34 2.03 2.39
C PHE A 88 -17.79 1.06 3.49
N ASP A 89 -17.95 1.52 4.73
CA ASP A 89 -18.43 0.71 5.86
C ASP A 89 -19.84 0.18 5.62
N TYR A 90 -20.75 1.02 5.12
CA TYR A 90 -22.12 0.62 4.81
C TYR A 90 -22.19 -0.51 3.76
N HIS A 91 -21.27 -0.49 2.79
CA HIS A 91 -21.21 -1.53 1.76
C HIS A 91 -20.30 -2.70 2.13
N GLY A 92 -19.71 -2.71 3.33
CA GLY A 92 -18.77 -3.75 3.76
C GLY A 92 -17.53 -3.81 2.87
N ALA A 93 -17.01 -2.66 2.49
CA ALA A 93 -15.82 -2.53 1.66
C ALA A 93 -14.63 -2.03 2.46
N GLU A 94 -13.49 -2.64 2.24
CA GLU A 94 -12.21 -2.20 2.78
C GLU A 94 -11.34 -1.60 1.67
N VAL A 95 -10.89 -0.37 1.88
CA VAL A 95 -9.92 0.30 0.99
C VAL A 95 -8.66 0.55 1.79
N TYR A 96 -7.53 0.06 1.30
CA TYR A 96 -6.27 0.21 2.02
C TYR A 96 -5.09 0.41 1.05
N PRO A 97 -4.09 1.24 1.46
CA PRO A 97 -2.91 1.46 0.66
C PRO A 97 -1.96 0.26 0.71
N THR A 98 -1.37 -0.04 -0.43
CA THR A 98 -0.22 -0.95 -0.54
C THR A 98 1.02 -0.12 -0.76
N LEU A 99 2.00 -0.25 0.12
CA LEU A 99 3.26 0.50 0.03
C LEU A 99 4.45 -0.37 0.38
N SER A 100 5.40 -0.41 -0.54
CA SER A 100 6.73 -0.95 -0.32
C SER A 100 7.79 0.07 -0.79
N TYR A 101 9.05 -0.30 -0.77
CA TYR A 101 10.09 0.58 -1.31
C TYR A 101 10.04 0.73 -2.84
N THR A 102 9.50 -0.24 -3.54
CA THR A 102 9.50 -0.31 -5.00
C THR A 102 8.10 -0.28 -5.61
N GLN A 103 7.07 -0.42 -4.78
CA GLN A 103 5.68 -0.49 -5.23
C GLN A 103 4.79 0.35 -4.33
N GLU A 104 3.79 0.95 -4.93
CA GLU A 104 2.75 1.73 -4.27
C GLU A 104 1.42 1.51 -4.97
N GLY A 105 0.34 1.52 -4.21
CA GLY A 105 -0.95 1.24 -4.78
C GLY A 105 -2.10 1.37 -3.80
N LEU A 106 -3.28 1.04 -4.27
CA LEU A 106 -4.51 1.02 -3.50
C LEU A 106 -5.26 -0.28 -3.78
N SER A 107 -5.79 -0.87 -2.72
CA SER A 107 -6.53 -2.13 -2.78
C SER A 107 -7.96 -1.91 -2.31
N LEU A 108 -8.88 -2.59 -2.97
CA LEU A 108 -10.28 -2.70 -2.60
C LEU A 108 -10.60 -4.17 -2.32
N LEU A 109 -11.19 -4.44 -1.16
CA LEU A 109 -11.84 -5.71 -0.84
C LEU A 109 -13.30 -5.44 -0.55
N CYS A 110 -14.19 -6.16 -1.21
CA CYS A 110 -15.64 -6.00 -1.01
C CYS A 110 -16.42 -7.26 -1.36
N ILE A 111 -17.71 -7.28 -1.02
CA ILE A 111 -18.64 -8.31 -1.46
C ILE A 111 -19.03 -8.02 -2.93
N LYS A 112 -19.02 -9.03 -3.78
CA LYS A 112 -19.34 -8.93 -5.21
C LYS A 112 -20.64 -8.16 -5.49
N LYS A 113 -21.67 -8.39 -4.66
CA LYS A 113 -22.99 -7.73 -4.77
C LYS A 113 -22.90 -6.21 -4.82
N HIS A 114 -21.94 -5.63 -4.11
CA HIS A 114 -21.78 -4.18 -3.97
C HIS A 114 -20.70 -3.57 -4.87
N LEU A 115 -19.94 -4.42 -5.58
CA LEU A 115 -18.78 -3.98 -6.36
C LEU A 115 -19.09 -2.81 -7.30
N PHE A 116 -20.10 -2.94 -8.16
CA PHE A 116 -20.42 -1.90 -9.15
C PHE A 116 -20.97 -0.61 -8.53
N THR A 117 -21.53 -0.68 -7.33
CA THR A 117 -21.93 0.50 -6.54
C THR A 117 -20.71 1.21 -5.95
N ILE A 118 -19.71 0.44 -5.52
CA ILE A 118 -18.51 0.95 -4.85
C ILE A 118 -17.49 1.53 -5.85
N LEU A 119 -17.37 0.91 -7.03
CA LEU A 119 -16.33 1.24 -8.01
C LEU A 119 -16.23 2.74 -8.36
N PRO A 120 -17.32 3.48 -8.61
CA PRO A 120 -17.21 4.92 -8.92
C PRO A 120 -16.52 5.71 -7.79
N THR A 121 -16.90 5.45 -6.54
CA THR A 121 -16.28 6.09 -5.36
C THR A 121 -14.83 5.63 -5.18
N PHE A 122 -14.52 4.36 -5.41
CA PHE A 122 -13.14 3.86 -5.37
C PHE A 122 -12.29 4.53 -6.46
N ILE A 123 -12.79 4.65 -7.69
CA ILE A 123 -12.10 5.31 -8.80
C ILE A 123 -11.86 6.80 -8.53
N SER A 124 -12.79 7.49 -7.84
CA SER A 124 -12.60 8.90 -7.49
C SER A 124 -11.40 9.14 -6.57
N LEU A 125 -10.95 8.14 -5.81
CA LEU A 125 -9.72 8.25 -5.02
C LEU A 125 -8.46 8.37 -5.89
N PHE A 126 -8.54 7.97 -7.15
CA PHE A 126 -7.44 8.05 -8.11
C PHE A 126 -7.39 9.37 -8.88
N SER A 127 -8.52 10.08 -9.01
CA SER A 127 -8.65 11.31 -9.81
C SER A 127 -8.91 12.55 -8.99
N ASP A 128 -9.65 12.43 -7.88
CA ASP A 128 -10.30 13.56 -7.21
C ASP A 128 -9.94 13.72 -5.73
N ALA A 129 -8.94 12.95 -5.24
CA ALA A 129 -8.52 13.02 -3.85
C ALA A 129 -8.00 14.43 -3.50
N VAL A 130 -8.38 14.89 -2.31
CA VAL A 130 -7.92 16.14 -1.70
C VAL A 130 -7.17 15.86 -0.41
N PHE A 131 -6.31 16.77 0.00
CA PHE A 131 -5.42 16.60 1.15
C PHE A 131 -5.70 17.69 2.19
N PRO A 132 -6.76 17.57 3.03
CA PRO A 132 -7.12 18.57 4.01
C PRO A 132 -6.03 18.77 5.05
N GLU A 133 -5.66 20.02 5.33
CA GLU A 133 -4.62 20.40 6.29
C GLU A 133 -4.87 19.81 7.68
N GLU A 134 -6.12 19.90 8.17
CA GLU A 134 -6.49 19.38 9.49
C GLU A 134 -6.22 17.87 9.61
N ASN A 135 -6.56 17.10 8.58
CA ASN A 135 -6.35 15.65 8.57
C ASN A 135 -4.85 15.31 8.45
N LEU A 136 -4.10 16.11 7.68
CA LEU A 136 -2.67 15.98 7.59
C LEU A 136 -1.99 16.20 8.94
N GLU A 137 -2.34 17.26 9.67
CA GLU A 137 -1.76 17.56 10.98
C GLU A 137 -2.07 16.46 12.02
N LYS A 138 -3.26 15.87 11.98
CA LYS A 138 -3.59 14.69 12.80
C LYS A 138 -2.65 13.51 12.49
N ARG A 139 -2.43 13.21 11.20
CA ARG A 139 -1.53 12.12 10.78
C ARG A 139 -0.06 12.40 11.12
N LYS A 140 0.39 13.65 10.95
CA LYS A 140 1.74 14.08 11.36
C LYS A 140 1.94 13.85 12.86
N SER A 141 0.99 14.24 13.68
CA SER A 141 1.02 14.04 15.14
C SER A 141 1.09 12.56 15.52
N GLN A 142 0.28 11.71 14.88
CA GLN A 142 0.30 10.26 15.08
C GLN A 142 1.66 9.66 14.66
N ARG A 143 2.21 10.11 13.53
CA ARG A 143 3.50 9.62 13.04
C ARG A 143 4.65 10.05 13.92
N LEU A 144 4.64 11.29 14.45
CA LEU A 144 5.62 11.78 15.41
C LEU A 144 5.61 10.95 16.70
N LEU A 145 4.42 10.64 17.23
CA LEU A 145 4.29 9.76 18.39
C LEU A 145 4.86 8.37 18.10
N SER A 146 4.50 7.78 16.95
CA SER A 146 5.02 6.47 16.55
C SER A 146 6.53 6.49 16.41
N LEU A 147 7.11 7.55 15.84
CA LEU A 147 8.56 7.70 15.69
C LEU A 147 9.26 7.70 17.05
N LYS A 148 8.74 8.45 18.04
CA LYS A 148 9.28 8.48 19.40
C LYS A 148 9.25 7.09 20.04
N LEU A 149 8.11 6.40 19.96
CA LEU A 149 7.98 5.03 20.49
C LEU A 149 8.89 4.02 19.77
N GLU A 150 9.08 4.16 18.45
CA GLU A 150 10.02 3.33 17.70
C GLU A 150 11.46 3.56 18.15
N GLN A 151 11.84 4.81 18.42
CA GLN A 151 13.18 5.16 18.90
C GLN A 151 13.47 4.65 20.31
N GLU A 152 12.45 4.52 21.17
CA GLU A 152 12.61 3.98 22.52
C GLU A 152 12.82 2.46 22.54
N LYS A 153 12.34 1.73 21.51
CA LYS A 153 12.42 0.27 21.44
C LYS A 153 13.79 -0.21 20.94
N PRO A 154 14.60 -0.96 21.74
CA PRO A 154 15.91 -1.47 21.30
C PRO A 154 15.84 -2.28 20.01
N SER A 155 14.80 -3.11 19.83
CA SER A 155 14.63 -3.94 18.61
C SER A 155 14.37 -3.11 17.36
N SER A 156 13.61 -2.02 17.46
CA SER A 156 13.38 -1.09 16.34
C SER A 156 14.66 -0.35 15.98
N ARG A 157 15.39 0.11 17.00
CA ARG A 157 16.66 0.81 16.80
C ARG A 157 17.72 -0.09 16.18
N ALA A 158 17.86 -1.35 16.66
CA ALA A 158 18.75 -2.33 16.05
C ALA A 158 18.40 -2.60 14.58
N SER A 159 17.11 -2.66 14.25
CA SER A 159 16.66 -2.83 12.86
C SER A 159 16.99 -1.63 11.97
N GLN A 160 16.91 -0.41 12.50
CA GLN A 160 17.33 0.81 11.79
C GLN A 160 18.84 0.83 11.56
N LEU A 161 19.64 0.54 12.60
CA LEU A 161 21.09 0.45 12.51
C LEU A 161 21.54 -0.64 11.52
N PHE A 162 20.91 -1.79 11.54
CA PHE A 162 21.15 -2.87 10.58
C PHE A 162 20.93 -2.40 9.14
N LYS A 163 19.80 -1.76 8.86
CA LYS A 163 19.51 -1.22 7.51
C LYS A 163 20.53 -0.16 7.10
N LYS A 164 20.87 0.75 8.02
CA LYS A 164 21.87 1.78 7.78
C LYS A 164 23.26 1.18 7.56
N GLY A 165 23.64 0.16 8.33
CA GLY A 165 24.90 -0.57 8.17
C GLY A 165 24.97 -1.33 6.85
N LEU A 166 23.87 -1.96 6.41
CA LEU A 166 23.83 -2.76 5.19
C LEU A 166 23.79 -1.89 3.93
N PHE A 167 22.99 -0.84 3.93
CA PHE A 167 22.71 -0.05 2.72
C PHE A 167 23.45 1.31 2.70
N GLY A 168 23.86 1.84 3.85
CA GLY A 168 24.38 3.20 3.99
C GLY A 168 23.26 4.24 4.19
N ALA A 169 23.60 5.35 4.83
CA ALA A 169 22.64 6.40 5.21
C ALA A 169 21.99 7.11 4.00
N ASN A 170 22.66 7.13 2.86
CA ASN A 170 22.17 7.80 1.65
C ASN A 170 21.33 6.87 0.76
N HIS A 171 21.28 5.58 1.06
CA HIS A 171 20.47 4.63 0.31
C HIS A 171 19.03 4.65 0.81
N PRO A 172 18.00 4.59 -0.06
CA PRO A 172 16.59 4.63 0.36
C PRO A 172 16.19 3.63 1.45
N PHE A 173 16.85 2.47 1.50
CA PHE A 173 16.61 1.44 2.53
C PHE A 173 17.36 1.66 3.83
N GLY A 174 18.43 2.46 3.82
CA GLY A 174 19.25 2.78 4.99
C GLY A 174 18.93 4.13 5.64
N GLN A 175 18.03 4.91 5.04
CA GLN A 175 17.64 6.22 5.55
C GLN A 175 16.87 6.11 6.86
N GLU A 176 17.14 7.06 7.76
CA GLU A 176 16.39 7.23 8.99
C GLU A 176 15.35 8.35 8.83
N VAL A 177 14.14 8.08 9.29
CA VAL A 177 13.10 9.10 9.39
C VAL A 177 13.38 9.98 10.59
N THR A 178 13.30 11.30 10.41
CA THR A 178 13.44 12.30 11.46
C THR A 178 12.15 13.09 11.68
N GLU A 179 12.03 13.81 12.77
CA GLU A 179 10.91 14.71 13.04
C GLU A 179 10.78 15.79 11.94
N ALA A 180 11.93 16.30 11.43
CA ALA A 180 11.94 17.28 10.34
C ALA A 180 11.27 16.73 9.07
N HIS A 181 11.53 15.47 8.71
CA HIS A 181 10.87 14.83 7.55
C HIS A 181 9.35 14.78 7.67
N ILE A 182 8.81 14.74 8.90
CA ILE A 182 7.37 14.73 9.15
C ILE A 182 6.81 16.15 9.13
N SER A 183 7.50 17.09 9.81
CA SER A 183 7.03 18.49 9.94
C SER A 183 7.00 19.23 8.60
N GLU A 184 7.91 18.91 7.69
CA GLU A 184 8.01 19.55 6.36
C GLU A 184 6.95 19.07 5.36
N ILE A 185 6.15 18.05 5.68
CA ILE A 185 5.08 17.57 4.80
C ILE A 185 3.97 18.63 4.73
N THR A 186 3.57 19.00 3.52
CA THR A 186 2.47 19.94 3.27
C THR A 186 1.45 19.36 2.31
N PRO A 187 0.18 19.83 2.32
CA PRO A 187 -0.81 19.41 1.34
C PRO A 187 -0.35 19.61 -0.10
N ALA A 188 0.37 20.68 -0.38
CA ALA A 188 0.90 20.97 -1.72
C ALA A 188 1.89 19.90 -2.20
N LEU A 189 2.78 19.39 -1.31
CA LEU A 189 3.70 18.30 -1.64
C LEU A 189 2.94 16.99 -1.91
N LEU A 190 1.91 16.69 -1.11
CA LEU A 190 1.07 15.51 -1.33
C LEU A 190 0.31 15.61 -2.65
N GLN A 191 -0.27 16.78 -2.94
CA GLN A 191 -0.99 17.02 -4.18
C GLN A 191 -0.08 16.90 -5.41
N ALA A 192 1.13 17.47 -5.35
CA ALA A 192 2.11 17.34 -6.42
C ALA A 192 2.50 15.88 -6.65
N TYR A 193 2.76 15.12 -5.57
CA TYR A 193 3.08 13.70 -5.68
C TYR A 193 1.93 12.90 -6.28
N TYR A 194 0.70 13.15 -5.84
CA TYR A 194 -0.50 12.51 -6.34
C TYR A 194 -0.69 12.74 -7.84
N GLN A 195 -0.49 13.98 -8.30
CA GLN A 195 -0.68 14.34 -9.70
C GLN A 195 0.46 13.85 -10.61
N ASP A 196 1.71 13.93 -10.14
CA ASP A 196 2.88 13.75 -11.00
C ASP A 196 3.52 12.38 -10.91
N HIS A 197 3.34 11.67 -9.79
CA HIS A 197 4.08 10.45 -9.49
C HIS A 197 3.22 9.21 -9.30
N LEU A 198 2.03 9.31 -8.69
CA LEU A 198 1.15 8.17 -8.51
C LEU A 198 0.58 7.65 -9.83
N TRP A 199 0.17 6.42 -9.80
CA TRP A 199 -0.57 5.72 -10.84
C TRP A 199 0.20 5.54 -12.15
N LYS A 200 1.54 5.45 -12.07
CA LYS A 200 2.42 5.16 -13.21
C LYS A 200 2.75 3.68 -13.29
N ASP A 201 2.75 3.14 -14.52
CA ASP A 201 3.07 1.73 -14.82
C ASP A 201 2.31 0.74 -13.93
N CYS A 202 1.03 1.01 -13.72
CA CYS A 202 0.22 0.16 -12.86
C CYS A 202 -0.09 -1.19 -13.50
N THR A 203 -0.04 -2.20 -12.66
CA THR A 203 -0.60 -3.54 -12.91
C THR A 203 -1.78 -3.72 -11.98
N LEU A 204 -2.86 -4.31 -12.49
CA LEU A 204 -4.04 -4.60 -11.70
C LEU A 204 -4.08 -6.10 -11.42
N PHE A 205 -4.41 -6.45 -10.18
CA PHE A 205 -4.69 -7.81 -9.76
C PHE A 205 -6.14 -7.89 -9.31
N LEU A 206 -6.89 -8.76 -9.95
CA LEU A 206 -8.33 -8.92 -9.71
C LEU A 206 -8.60 -10.38 -9.35
N SER A 207 -9.31 -10.61 -8.24
CA SER A 207 -9.86 -11.92 -7.92
C SER A 207 -11.35 -11.82 -7.64
N GLY A 208 -12.11 -12.83 -8.04
CA GLY A 208 -13.55 -12.86 -7.84
C GLY A 208 -14.22 -13.95 -8.70
N ASP A 209 -15.51 -14.17 -8.45
CA ASP A 209 -16.36 -15.05 -9.25
C ASP A 209 -17.21 -14.22 -10.21
N PHE A 210 -16.75 -14.05 -11.45
CA PHE A 210 -17.44 -13.24 -12.46
C PHE A 210 -17.92 -14.08 -13.64
N LYS A 211 -19.15 -13.80 -14.07
CA LYS A 211 -19.62 -14.23 -15.39
C LYS A 211 -18.92 -13.41 -16.48
N PRO A 212 -18.79 -13.93 -17.72
CA PRO A 212 -18.09 -13.20 -18.79
C PRO A 212 -18.56 -11.74 -18.98
N GLN A 213 -19.88 -11.51 -18.96
CA GLN A 213 -20.45 -10.16 -19.15
C GLN A 213 -20.14 -9.23 -17.95
N GLU A 214 -20.15 -9.76 -16.72
CA GLU A 214 -19.79 -8.99 -15.53
C GLU A 214 -18.31 -8.58 -15.57
N LEU A 215 -17.44 -9.49 -16.00
CA LEU A 215 -16.02 -9.23 -16.15
C LEU A 215 -15.76 -8.17 -17.24
N GLU A 216 -16.45 -8.27 -18.39
CA GLU A 216 -16.36 -7.27 -19.46
C GLU A 216 -16.81 -5.89 -18.97
N GLN A 217 -17.93 -5.80 -18.26
CA GLN A 217 -18.40 -4.55 -17.65
C GLN A 217 -17.39 -4.00 -16.64
N LEU A 218 -16.81 -4.86 -15.81
CA LEU A 218 -15.79 -4.46 -14.84
C LEU A 218 -14.55 -3.90 -15.54
N LEU A 219 -14.02 -4.59 -16.55
CA LEU A 219 -12.86 -4.11 -17.33
C LEU A 219 -13.16 -2.79 -18.03
N ALA A 220 -14.37 -2.62 -18.58
CA ALA A 220 -14.82 -1.34 -19.16
C ALA A 220 -14.81 -0.21 -18.10
N THR A 221 -15.28 -0.49 -16.89
CA THR A 221 -15.26 0.48 -15.78
C THR A 221 -13.84 0.81 -15.34
N LEU A 222 -12.95 -0.18 -15.25
CA LEU A 222 -11.54 0.01 -14.88
C LEU A 222 -10.75 0.85 -15.90
N ASN A 223 -11.21 0.96 -17.14
CA ASN A 223 -10.64 1.89 -18.12
C ASN A 223 -10.82 3.38 -17.75
N GLN A 224 -11.66 3.71 -16.77
CA GLN A 224 -11.81 5.06 -16.24
C GLN A 224 -10.70 5.46 -15.25
N LEU A 225 -9.90 4.49 -14.77
CA LEU A 225 -8.77 4.78 -13.91
C LEU A 225 -7.75 5.67 -14.65
N PRO A 226 -7.27 6.77 -14.02
CA PRO A 226 -6.34 7.73 -14.64
C PRO A 226 -4.89 7.20 -14.64
N LEU A 227 -4.71 5.94 -15.08
CA LEU A 227 -3.42 5.29 -15.08
C LEU A 227 -2.54 5.86 -16.19
N LYS A 228 -1.26 6.03 -15.90
CA LYS A 228 -0.27 6.65 -16.80
C LYS A 228 0.83 5.66 -17.12
N ASN A 229 1.36 5.77 -18.33
CA ASN A 229 2.63 5.11 -18.66
C ASN A 229 3.76 5.87 -17.96
N GLY A 230 4.63 5.14 -17.27
CA GLY A 230 5.71 5.73 -16.50
C GLY A 230 7.00 5.90 -17.29
N ALA A 231 7.95 6.61 -16.68
CA ALA A 231 9.33 6.61 -17.12
C ALA A 231 10.02 5.30 -16.70
N LYS A 232 11.13 4.97 -17.37
CA LYS A 232 11.96 3.80 -17.00
C LYS A 232 12.26 3.81 -15.51
N LYS A 233 12.20 2.63 -14.87
CA LYS A 233 12.61 2.43 -13.48
C LYS A 233 14.05 2.93 -13.32
N GLN A 234 14.27 3.81 -12.36
CA GLN A 234 15.61 4.14 -11.94
C GLN A 234 16.12 2.99 -11.05
N GLY A 235 17.31 2.49 -11.35
CA GLY A 235 17.96 1.50 -10.51
C GLY A 235 18.23 2.04 -9.11
N LEU A 236 18.16 1.17 -8.11
CA LEU A 236 18.58 1.54 -6.75
C LEU A 236 20.10 1.80 -6.74
N PRO A 237 20.59 2.75 -5.95
CA PRO A 237 22.02 2.95 -5.76
C PRO A 237 22.66 1.69 -5.16
N ALA A 238 23.95 1.50 -5.40
CA ALA A 238 24.67 0.40 -4.78
C ALA A 238 24.72 0.57 -3.26
N PRO A 239 24.52 -0.51 -2.48
CA PRO A 239 24.64 -0.43 -1.03
C PRO A 239 26.08 -0.15 -0.61
N ALA A 240 26.24 0.70 0.44
CA ALA A 240 27.51 1.01 1.07
C ALA A 240 27.53 0.39 2.48
N ALA A 241 27.95 -0.87 2.56
CA ALA A 241 27.90 -1.63 3.80
C ALA A 241 28.97 -1.18 4.83
N THR A 242 28.57 -1.09 6.09
CA THR A 242 29.44 -0.94 7.26
C THR A 242 29.35 -2.20 8.09
N PRO A 243 30.47 -2.88 8.39
CA PRO A 243 30.46 -4.26 8.95
C PRO A 243 29.80 -4.34 10.34
N LEU A 244 29.90 -3.30 11.16
CA LEU A 244 29.37 -3.29 12.51
C LEU A 244 28.94 -1.87 12.89
N LEU A 245 27.71 -1.75 13.39
CA LEU A 245 27.22 -0.54 14.03
C LEU A 245 26.77 -0.89 15.45
N LEU A 246 27.26 -0.15 16.43
CA LEU A 246 26.92 -0.30 17.84
C LEU A 246 26.31 1.00 18.35
N GLU A 247 25.29 0.89 19.16
CA GLU A 247 24.67 1.99 19.89
C GLU A 247 24.41 1.54 21.31
N ASP A 248 25.08 2.17 22.28
CA ASP A 248 24.87 1.95 23.69
C ASP A 248 23.73 2.83 24.20
N ARG A 249 22.85 2.22 25.00
CA ARG A 249 21.72 2.89 25.66
C ARG A 249 21.74 2.55 27.15
N ALA A 250 22.12 3.53 27.96
CA ALA A 250 22.29 3.34 29.41
C ALA A 250 21.01 2.83 30.10
N ASP A 251 19.82 3.22 29.58
CA ASP A 251 18.53 2.88 30.18
C ASP A 251 17.89 1.61 29.61
N ALA A 252 18.56 0.91 28.70
CA ALA A 252 18.02 -0.28 28.07
C ALA A 252 18.22 -1.50 28.99
N VAL A 253 17.12 -2.15 29.33
CA VAL A 253 17.14 -3.41 30.11
C VAL A 253 17.37 -4.65 29.24
N GLN A 254 17.39 -4.50 27.93
CA GLN A 254 17.57 -5.57 26.95
C GLN A 254 18.46 -5.14 25.80
N SER A 255 19.29 -6.05 25.31
CA SER A 255 20.06 -5.88 24.08
C SER A 255 19.32 -6.48 22.90
N SER A 256 19.44 -5.85 21.74
CA SER A 256 18.90 -6.39 20.48
C SER A 256 20.01 -6.46 19.42
N ILE A 257 20.13 -7.61 18.78
CA ILE A 257 21.10 -7.87 17.73
C ILE A 257 20.35 -8.18 16.43
N ARG A 258 20.86 -7.67 15.30
CA ARG A 258 20.34 -7.93 13.96
C ARG A 258 21.47 -8.28 13.00
#